data_ccc4168aa6d6fcf691cce0bfd2a7b806
#
_entry.id   ccc4168aa6d6fcf691cce0bfd2a7b806
#
_cell.length_a   1.000
_cell.length_b   1.000
_cell.length_c   1.000
_cell.angle_alpha   90.00
_cell.angle_beta   90.00
_cell.angle_gamma   90.00
#
_symmetry.space_group_name_H-M   'P 1'
#
loop_
_entity.id
_entity.type
_entity.pdbx_description
1 polymer ?
#
loop_
_entity_poly.entity_id
_entity_poly.type
_entity_poly.pdbx_seq_one_letter_code
_entity_poly.pdbx_strand_id
1 'polypeptide(L)'
;MIFGDHKRRLTLFLDAVWSEGRVEACDDLVADTYVVRHDPGDPWEGRTLDRERFKARVRQSRAPFPDQRFHVQALLEDDGKVAVAWTWTATHRGDIPGFPATGGPIAMSGLTVYDFDDSGRIAGHWQVSDRLGIVQQLQARAAGAINAPRS
;
A
#
# COMPACT_ATOMS: atom_id res chain seq x y z
N MET A 1 25.64 0.72 9.80
CA MET A 1 24.18 0.73 9.93
C MET A 1 23.81 0.37 11.35
N ILE A 2 22.89 1.12 11.95
CA ILE A 2 22.44 0.89 13.31
C ILE A 2 21.36 -0.19 13.31
N PHE A 3 21.49 -1.22 14.18
CA PHE A 3 20.46 -2.25 14.33
C PHE A 3 19.12 -1.61 14.70
N GLY A 4 18.03 -2.05 14.07
CA GLY A 4 16.69 -1.53 14.29
C GLY A 4 16.30 -0.31 13.45
N ASP A 5 17.22 0.24 12.68
CA ASP A 5 16.94 1.39 11.81
C ASP A 5 15.98 1.02 10.67
N HIS A 6 15.99 -0.20 10.18
CA HIS A 6 15.09 -0.67 9.14
C HIS A 6 13.62 -0.57 9.54
N LYS A 7 13.27 -0.97 10.77
CA LYS A 7 11.89 -0.86 11.27
C LYS A 7 11.43 0.60 11.31
N ARG A 8 12.29 1.49 11.81
CA ARG A 8 11.99 2.92 11.89
C ARG A 8 11.82 3.52 10.50
N ARG A 9 12.72 3.19 9.58
CA ARG A 9 12.65 3.68 8.20
C ARG A 9 11.41 3.15 7.49
N LEU A 10 11.04 1.90 7.71
CA LEU A 10 9.81 1.34 7.14
C LEU A 10 8.57 2.03 7.71
N THR A 11 8.51 2.27 9.00
CA THR A 11 7.39 2.98 9.62
C THR A 11 7.24 4.38 9.03
N LEU A 12 8.35 5.10 8.90
CA LEU A 12 8.37 6.42 8.26
C LEU A 12 7.90 6.35 6.80
N PHE A 13 8.34 5.34 6.07
CA PHE A 13 7.92 5.11 4.69
C PHE A 13 6.42 4.88 4.56
N LEU A 14 5.84 4.03 5.39
CA LEU A 14 4.40 3.78 5.38
C LEU A 14 3.61 5.04 5.73
N ASP A 15 4.05 5.81 6.72
CA ASP A 15 3.37 7.02 7.16
C ASP A 15 3.52 8.16 6.14
N ALA A 16 4.75 8.51 5.78
CA ALA A 16 5.01 9.66 4.93
C ALA A 16 4.61 9.41 3.47
N VAL A 17 5.01 8.28 2.90
CA VAL A 17 4.81 7.99 1.48
C VAL A 17 3.41 7.46 1.22
N TRP A 18 3.05 6.35 1.86
CA TRP A 18 1.79 5.68 1.56
C TRP A 18 0.59 6.33 2.22
N SER A 19 0.68 6.70 3.48
CA SER A 19 -0.47 7.30 4.18
C SER A 19 -0.65 8.78 3.84
N GLU A 20 0.43 9.56 3.80
CA GLU A 20 0.34 10.99 3.56
C GLU A 20 0.56 11.40 2.11
N GLY A 21 1.11 10.52 1.28
CA GLY A 21 1.37 10.80 -0.13
C GLY A 21 2.55 11.73 -0.39
N ARG A 22 3.45 11.88 0.57
CA ARG A 22 4.66 12.70 0.41
C ARG A 22 5.72 11.93 -0.37
N VAL A 23 5.60 11.95 -1.69
CA VAL A 23 6.47 11.16 -2.57
C VAL A 23 7.93 11.63 -2.57
N GLU A 24 8.20 12.87 -2.20
CA GLU A 24 9.56 13.39 -2.05
C GLU A 24 10.35 12.65 -0.95
N ALA A 25 9.68 12.06 0.02
CA ALA A 25 10.34 11.22 1.03
C ALA A 25 10.97 9.96 0.43
N CYS A 26 10.53 9.54 -0.76
CA CYS A 26 11.14 8.41 -1.46
C CYS A 26 12.61 8.65 -1.81
N ASP A 27 13.03 9.91 -1.96
CA ASP A 27 14.41 10.23 -2.31
C ASP A 27 15.41 9.74 -1.24
N ASP A 28 15.00 9.70 0.01
CA ASP A 28 15.81 9.16 1.09
C ASP A 28 15.48 7.70 1.45
N LEU A 29 14.25 7.27 1.26
CA LEU A 29 13.74 6.00 1.79
C LEU A 29 13.73 4.85 0.78
N VAL A 30 13.64 5.14 -0.52
CA VAL A 30 13.49 4.13 -1.57
C VAL A 30 14.76 4.06 -2.40
N ALA A 31 15.24 2.85 -2.68
CA ALA A 31 16.41 2.60 -3.52
C ALA A 31 16.21 3.13 -4.94
N ASP A 32 17.30 3.33 -5.66
CA ASP A 32 17.26 3.73 -7.08
C ASP A 32 16.52 2.72 -7.94
N THR A 33 16.54 1.46 -7.53
CA THR A 33 15.86 0.35 -8.18
C THR A 33 15.00 -0.36 -7.15
N TYR A 34 13.70 -0.46 -7.44
CA TYR A 34 12.72 -1.11 -6.56
C TYR A 34 12.03 -2.26 -7.31
N VAL A 35 11.97 -3.43 -6.71
CA VAL A 35 11.37 -4.62 -7.32
C VAL A 35 10.05 -4.96 -6.64
N VAL A 36 8.97 -4.97 -7.41
CA VAL A 36 7.67 -5.52 -6.96
C VAL A 36 7.73 -7.03 -7.18
N ARG A 37 8.18 -7.78 -6.17
CA ARG A 37 8.51 -9.21 -6.33
C ARG A 37 7.27 -10.08 -6.44
N HIS A 38 6.34 -9.87 -5.54
CA HIS A 38 5.10 -10.62 -5.47
C HIS A 38 4.02 -9.71 -4.89
N ASP A 39 2.95 -9.52 -5.63
CA ASP A 39 1.84 -8.67 -5.20
C ASP A 39 0.61 -9.00 -6.06
N PRO A 40 -0.01 -10.17 -5.83
CA PRO A 40 -1.13 -10.63 -6.67
C PRO A 40 -2.26 -9.62 -6.73
N GLY A 41 -2.66 -9.27 -7.94
CA GLY A 41 -3.69 -8.28 -8.21
C GLY A 41 -3.17 -6.84 -8.35
N ASP A 42 -1.90 -6.59 -8.08
CA ASP A 42 -1.27 -5.29 -8.35
C ASP A 42 -0.81 -5.22 -9.81
N PRO A 43 -1.11 -4.13 -10.55
CA PRO A 43 -0.69 -4.03 -11.95
C PRO A 43 0.82 -3.93 -12.13
N TRP A 44 1.56 -3.68 -11.07
CA TRP A 44 3.03 -3.53 -11.09
C TRP A 44 3.75 -4.82 -10.70
N GLU A 45 3.02 -5.89 -10.39
CA GLU A 45 3.64 -7.17 -9.99
C GLU A 45 4.69 -7.63 -11.00
N GLY A 46 5.84 -8.06 -10.48
CA GLY A 46 6.96 -8.55 -11.29
C GLY A 46 7.80 -7.45 -11.94
N ARG A 47 7.45 -6.19 -11.76
CA ARG A 47 8.17 -5.07 -12.40
C ARG A 47 9.29 -4.55 -11.51
N THR A 48 10.32 -4.08 -12.18
CA THR A 48 11.42 -3.31 -11.57
C THR A 48 11.19 -1.84 -11.92
N LEU A 49 11.15 -1.00 -10.90
CA LEU A 49 10.85 0.42 -11.03
C LEU A 49 12.07 1.27 -10.63
N ASP A 50 12.35 2.31 -11.40
CA ASP A 50 13.19 3.38 -10.90
C ASP A 50 12.42 4.23 -9.89
N ARG A 51 13.11 5.15 -9.21
CA ARG A 51 12.47 5.93 -8.14
C ARG A 51 11.33 6.80 -8.65
N GLU A 52 11.44 7.37 -9.84
CA GLU A 52 10.39 8.22 -10.41
C GLU A 52 9.14 7.40 -10.77
N ARG A 53 9.32 6.20 -11.28
CA ARG A 53 8.21 5.28 -11.55
C ARG A 53 7.59 4.78 -10.25
N PHE A 54 8.38 4.58 -9.21
CA PHE A 54 7.85 4.24 -7.89
C PHE A 54 6.95 5.36 -7.35
N LYS A 55 7.38 6.62 -7.46
CA LYS A 55 6.56 7.78 -7.08
C LYS A 55 5.26 7.84 -7.89
N ALA A 56 5.32 7.56 -9.19
CA ALA A 56 4.13 7.51 -10.04
C ALA A 56 3.17 6.41 -9.59
N ARG A 57 3.70 5.24 -9.21
CA ARG A 57 2.90 4.14 -8.64
C ARG A 57 2.17 4.59 -7.38
N VAL A 58 2.83 5.28 -6.48
CA VAL A 58 2.22 5.80 -5.25
C VAL A 58 1.06 6.74 -5.58
N ARG A 59 1.28 7.69 -6.49
CA ARG A 59 0.24 8.65 -6.89
C ARG A 59 -0.97 7.95 -7.50
N GLN A 60 -0.74 7.01 -8.41
CA GLN A 60 -1.81 6.26 -9.07
C GLN A 60 -2.60 5.39 -8.09
N SER A 61 -1.90 4.71 -7.18
CA SER A 61 -2.53 3.84 -6.19
C SER A 61 -3.37 4.61 -5.18
N ARG A 62 -2.94 5.84 -4.85
CA ARG A 62 -3.64 6.69 -3.89
C ARG A 62 -4.79 7.50 -4.50
N ALA A 63 -4.80 7.70 -5.80
CA ALA A 63 -5.77 8.59 -6.45
C ALA A 63 -7.24 8.26 -6.09
N PRO A 64 -7.70 6.98 -6.10
CA PRO A 64 -9.06 6.66 -5.69
C PRO A 64 -9.31 6.76 -4.17
N PHE A 65 -8.23 6.82 -3.37
CA PHE A 65 -8.26 6.74 -1.91
C PHE A 65 -7.38 7.83 -1.28
N PRO A 66 -7.70 9.12 -1.46
CA PRO A 66 -6.80 10.21 -1.07
C PRO A 66 -6.56 10.30 0.45
N ASP A 67 -7.45 9.75 1.25
CA ASP A 67 -7.36 9.72 2.72
C ASP A 67 -6.85 8.39 3.26
N GLN A 68 -6.30 7.53 2.41
CA GLN A 68 -5.84 6.21 2.87
C GLN A 68 -4.80 6.30 3.98
N ARG A 69 -4.83 5.31 4.87
CA ARG A 69 -3.86 5.14 5.95
C ARG A 69 -3.53 3.68 6.17
N PHE A 70 -2.24 3.41 6.34
CA PHE A 70 -1.76 2.14 6.83
C PHE A 70 -1.62 2.19 8.35
N HIS A 71 -2.06 1.13 9.01
CA HIS A 71 -1.97 0.95 10.45
C HIS A 71 -1.12 -0.29 10.71
N VAL A 72 0.07 -0.09 11.28
CA VAL A 72 1.00 -1.18 11.57
C VAL A 72 0.49 -1.98 12.76
N GLN A 73 0.34 -3.29 12.58
CA GLN A 73 -0.09 -4.21 13.63
C GLN A 73 1.09 -4.96 14.25
N ALA A 74 2.09 -5.32 13.45
CA ALA A 74 3.29 -6.01 13.90
C ALA A 74 4.45 -5.71 12.94
N LEU A 75 5.66 -5.61 13.49
CA LEU A 75 6.91 -5.47 12.74
C LEU A 75 7.90 -6.53 13.22
N LEU A 76 8.45 -7.28 12.29
CA LEU A 76 9.47 -8.28 12.55
C LEU A 76 10.64 -8.04 11.62
N GLU A 77 11.85 -7.99 12.16
CA GLU A 77 13.06 -7.76 11.37
C GLU A 77 13.98 -8.97 11.46
N ASP A 78 14.47 -9.43 10.33
CA ASP A 78 15.46 -10.49 10.24
C ASP A 78 16.19 -10.40 8.89
N ASP A 79 17.49 -10.61 8.91
CA ASP A 79 18.33 -10.74 7.70
C ASP A 79 18.11 -9.62 6.67
N GLY A 80 18.16 -8.37 7.14
CA GLY A 80 18.00 -7.20 6.26
C GLY A 80 16.61 -7.01 5.69
N LYS A 81 15.61 -7.68 6.23
CA LYS A 81 14.21 -7.59 5.81
C LYS A 81 13.32 -7.22 6.99
N VAL A 82 12.22 -6.54 6.69
CA VAL A 82 11.19 -6.26 7.69
C VAL A 82 9.85 -6.79 7.18
N ALA A 83 9.24 -7.66 7.97
CA ALA A 83 7.88 -8.09 7.75
C ALA A 83 6.93 -7.19 8.53
N VAL A 84 5.88 -6.73 7.88
CA VAL A 84 4.85 -5.89 8.50
C VAL A 84 3.47 -6.49 8.28
N ALA A 85 2.76 -6.74 9.38
CA ALA A 85 1.33 -7.01 9.33
C ALA A 85 0.62 -5.66 9.48
N TRP A 86 -0.32 -5.38 8.59
CA TRP A 86 -0.97 -4.07 8.53
C TRP A 86 -2.46 -4.19 8.26
N THR A 87 -3.20 -3.18 8.70
CA THR A 87 -4.54 -2.88 8.22
C THR A 87 -4.51 -1.56 7.47
N TRP A 88 -5.45 -1.39 6.56
CA TRP A 88 -5.54 -0.23 5.70
C TRP A 88 -6.99 0.25 5.68
N THR A 89 -7.18 1.54 5.80
CA THR A 89 -8.49 2.17 5.77
C THR A 89 -8.46 3.35 4.81
N ALA A 90 -9.59 3.58 4.14
CA ALA A 90 -9.74 4.69 3.20
C ALA A 90 -11.21 4.99 2.96
N THR A 91 -11.46 6.07 2.23
CA THR A 91 -12.76 6.36 1.62
C THR A 91 -12.63 6.15 0.11
N HIS A 92 -13.57 5.41 -0.48
CA HIS A 92 -13.59 5.13 -1.92
C HIS A 92 -14.14 6.35 -2.66
N ARG A 93 -13.26 7.32 -2.98
CA ARG A 93 -13.63 8.61 -3.57
C ARG A 93 -13.43 8.68 -5.07
N GLY A 94 -12.63 7.79 -5.65
CA GLY A 94 -12.38 7.73 -7.09
C GLY A 94 -12.72 6.36 -7.66
N ASP A 95 -12.99 6.31 -8.95
CA ASP A 95 -13.31 5.05 -9.63
C ASP A 95 -12.12 4.11 -9.66
N ILE A 96 -12.39 2.82 -9.47
CA ILE A 96 -11.44 1.74 -9.73
C ILE A 96 -12.05 0.79 -10.77
N PRO A 97 -11.26 -0.06 -11.44
CA PRO A 97 -11.79 -0.96 -12.45
C PRO A 97 -12.96 -1.81 -11.93
N GLY A 98 -14.11 -1.69 -12.60
CA GLY A 98 -15.33 -2.41 -12.26
C GLY A 98 -16.19 -1.76 -11.16
N PHE A 99 -15.72 -0.70 -10.51
CA PHE A 99 -16.44 -0.07 -9.40
C PHE A 99 -16.33 1.45 -9.45
N PRO A 100 -17.40 2.16 -9.83
CA PRO A 100 -17.47 3.61 -9.66
C PRO A 100 -17.35 4.00 -8.19
N ALA A 101 -16.86 5.21 -7.93
CA ALA A 101 -16.70 5.74 -6.59
C ALA A 101 -17.99 5.63 -5.78
N THR A 102 -17.90 5.03 -4.59
CA THR A 102 -19.06 4.85 -3.70
C THR A 102 -19.17 5.94 -2.64
N GLY A 103 -18.07 6.67 -2.40
CA GLY A 103 -17.99 7.65 -1.31
C GLY A 103 -17.97 7.05 0.10
N GLY A 104 -17.94 5.73 0.21
CA GLY A 104 -18.02 5.04 1.50
C GLY A 104 -16.67 4.53 2.01
N PRO A 105 -16.62 4.17 3.32
CA PRO A 105 -15.40 3.63 3.92
C PRO A 105 -15.07 2.25 3.37
N ILE A 106 -13.78 1.95 3.27
CA ILE A 106 -13.27 0.66 2.81
C ILE A 106 -12.07 0.29 3.68
N ALA A 107 -11.90 -1.01 3.94
CA ALA A 107 -10.82 -1.52 4.77
C ALA A 107 -10.20 -2.78 4.15
N MET A 108 -8.92 -2.96 4.41
CA MET A 108 -8.16 -4.12 3.91
C MET A 108 -7.11 -4.50 4.95
N SER A 109 -6.64 -5.73 4.90
CA SER A 109 -5.49 -6.19 5.66
C SER A 109 -4.48 -6.85 4.74
N GLY A 110 -3.26 -6.95 5.21
CA GLY A 110 -2.20 -7.62 4.46
C GLY A 110 -0.96 -7.87 5.27
N LEU A 111 -0.05 -8.58 4.64
CA LEU A 111 1.28 -8.88 5.16
C LEU A 111 2.28 -8.62 4.05
N THR A 112 3.31 -7.84 4.37
CA THR A 112 4.35 -7.48 3.42
C THR A 112 5.72 -7.73 4.02
N VAL A 113 6.61 -8.30 3.22
CA VAL A 113 8.03 -8.39 3.55
C VAL A 113 8.77 -7.41 2.65
N TYR A 114 9.39 -6.41 3.26
CA TYR A 114 10.23 -5.44 2.56
C TYR A 114 11.70 -5.82 2.68
N ASP A 115 12.44 -5.70 1.61
CA ASP A 115 13.89 -5.85 1.62
C ASP A 115 14.57 -4.49 1.48
N PHE A 116 15.76 -4.39 2.09
CA PHE A 116 16.56 -3.17 2.14
C PHE A 116 17.89 -3.41 1.40
N ASP A 117 18.41 -2.37 0.77
CA ASP A 117 19.75 -2.42 0.19
C ASP A 117 20.81 -2.07 1.25
N ASP A 118 22.08 -2.11 0.85
CA ASP A 118 23.19 -1.85 1.77
C ASP A 118 23.22 -0.40 2.27
N SER A 119 22.56 0.52 1.60
CA SER A 119 22.43 1.91 2.05
C SER A 119 21.30 2.13 3.05
N GLY A 120 20.49 1.09 3.34
CA GLY A 120 19.33 1.19 4.21
C GLY A 120 18.08 1.69 3.51
N ARG A 121 18.07 1.74 2.17
CA ARG A 121 16.88 2.09 1.39
C ARG A 121 16.05 0.86 1.07
N ILE A 122 14.75 1.06 0.98
CA ILE A 122 13.80 -0.02 0.67
C ILE A 122 13.91 -0.36 -0.82
N ALA A 123 14.20 -1.63 -1.12
CA ALA A 123 14.55 -2.06 -2.48
C ALA A 123 13.52 -3.00 -3.12
N GLY A 124 12.50 -3.39 -2.40
CA GLY A 124 11.45 -4.26 -2.95
C GLY A 124 10.50 -4.77 -1.90
N HIS A 125 9.46 -5.47 -2.36
CA HIS A 125 8.52 -6.12 -1.45
C HIS A 125 7.96 -7.42 -2.01
N TRP A 126 7.55 -8.28 -1.09
CA TRP A 126 6.74 -9.47 -1.30
C TRP A 126 5.48 -9.33 -0.46
N GLN A 127 4.30 -9.32 -1.06
CA GLN A 127 3.07 -8.97 -0.36
C GLN A 127 1.92 -9.90 -0.69
N VAL A 128 1.10 -10.18 0.31
CA VAL A 128 -0.25 -10.68 0.14
C VAL A 128 -1.21 -9.73 0.85
N SER A 129 -2.30 -9.40 0.17
CA SER A 129 -3.33 -8.51 0.73
C SER A 129 -4.71 -9.06 0.41
N ASP A 130 -5.68 -8.73 1.25
CA ASP A 130 -7.05 -9.21 1.12
C ASP A 130 -7.84 -8.40 0.08
N ARG A 131 -7.48 -8.56 -1.20
CA ARG A 131 -8.17 -7.89 -2.29
C ARG A 131 -9.58 -8.43 -2.50
N LEU A 132 -9.81 -9.71 -2.18
CA LEU A 132 -11.16 -10.27 -2.22
C LEU A 132 -12.08 -9.56 -1.22
N GLY A 133 -11.58 -9.26 -0.02
CA GLY A 133 -12.32 -8.49 0.98
C GLY A 133 -12.74 -7.12 0.47
N ILE A 134 -11.87 -6.44 -0.29
CA ILE A 134 -12.20 -5.17 -0.95
C ILE A 134 -13.36 -5.36 -1.92
N VAL A 135 -13.26 -6.35 -2.82
CA VAL A 135 -14.30 -6.63 -3.81
C VAL A 135 -15.63 -6.95 -3.13
N GLN A 136 -15.60 -7.76 -2.08
CA GLN A 136 -16.81 -8.11 -1.31
C GLN A 136 -17.47 -6.88 -0.66
N GLN A 137 -16.69 -5.95 -0.11
CA GLN A 137 -17.21 -4.71 0.46
C GLN A 137 -17.88 -3.84 -0.62
N LEU A 138 -17.25 -3.72 -1.78
CA LEU A 138 -17.78 -2.94 -2.89
C LEU A 138 -19.05 -3.58 -3.48
N GLN A 139 -19.06 -4.90 -3.63
CA GLN A 139 -20.25 -5.64 -4.09
C GLN A 139 -21.41 -5.52 -3.12
N ALA A 140 -21.16 -5.64 -1.81
CA ALA A 140 -22.17 -5.49 -0.78
C ALA A 140 -22.79 -4.08 -0.80
N ARG A 141 -21.97 -3.06 -1.05
CA ARG A 141 -22.43 -1.68 -1.14
C ARG A 141 -23.27 -1.44 -2.38
N ALA A 142 -22.87 -1.98 -3.51
CA ALA A 142 -23.64 -1.90 -4.76
C ALA A 142 -24.99 -2.59 -4.60
N ALA A 143 -25.04 -3.80 -3.99
CA ALA A 143 -26.27 -4.52 -3.70
C ALA A 143 -27.15 -3.75 -2.71
N GLY A 144 -26.56 -3.16 -1.66
CA GLY A 144 -27.28 -2.33 -0.69
C GLY A 144 -27.91 -1.08 -1.33
N ALA A 145 -27.20 -0.44 -2.25
CA ALA A 145 -27.71 0.72 -2.99
C ALA A 145 -28.89 0.35 -3.89
N ILE A 146 -28.85 -0.83 -4.52
CA ILE A 146 -29.95 -1.35 -5.35
C ILE A 146 -31.18 -1.68 -4.51
N ASN A 147 -30.99 -2.23 -3.33
CA ASN A 147 -32.04 -2.70 -2.44
C ASN A 147 -32.45 -1.68 -1.37
N ALA A 148 -31.84 -0.50 -1.35
CA ALA A 148 -32.15 0.53 -0.37
C ALA A 148 -33.58 1.03 -0.56
N PRO A 149 -34.36 1.22 0.54
CA PRO A 149 -35.69 1.79 0.43
C PRO A 149 -35.60 3.18 -0.20
N ARG A 150 -36.50 3.47 -1.14
CA ARG A 150 -36.62 4.82 -1.69
C ARG A 150 -37.32 5.69 -0.63
N SER A 151 -36.62 6.72 -0.21
CA SER A 151 -37.20 7.75 0.67
C SER A 151 -37.98 8.77 -0.15
#